data_4abf9da74522026d4559f697c2f027fb
#
_entry.id   4abf9da74522026d4559f697c2f027fb
#
_cell.length_a   1.000
_cell.length_b   1.000
_cell.length_c   1.000
_cell.angle_alpha   90.00
_cell.angle_beta   90.00
_cell.angle_gamma   90.00
#
_symmetry.space_group_name_H-M   'P 1'
#
loop_
_entity.id
_entity.type
_entity.pdbx_description
1 polymer ?
#
loop_
_entity_poly.entity_id
_entity_poly.type
_entity_poly.pdbx_seq_one_letter_code
_entity_poly.pdbx_strand_id
1 'polypeptide(L)'
;MSDRPFELTWTPEGMVARVRLRGSSVLSSPMLNRGTAFTRAEREALGLTGLLPDGVSTIEGQLRRVYAQYLGQPDDLAKSLHLGQVRNRNEVLFYRLLAEHIHEMLPIVYTPTIGAVIQRYSLDFGRPRGVYLSVDHPDQVETAFRNYGLGAEEVDLIVATDSEGILGIGDWGVGGIAIADGKLAVYTAAAGLHPRRVIPVVLDTGTDNPDLLAEDMYLGSRHPRVRGERYDQLIDAYVSTATRLFPNAMLHWEDFGAANARRILLKYAGTCCTFNDDIQGTAAVVLAAALCATRAAGTAMRDQTVVIHGAGTAGIGIADSLRQVMIDEGLSSDQATARFYALGSKGLLTSDYPGTLRDFQVPYARTAAEVAAWPRDPDGRISLAEVVTRSRATMLIGTSTQPGAFTEQIVTAMASHAERPIIMPLSNPTSHSEAQAADLIAWTGGRALIATGSPFAPVPYHGVEYQVAQANNALIFPGLGLGVTVSRARRVSDGMLVAAADALAGLADATAPGAAVLPPVTSLRAVSAAVAEAVARTARAEGLSDVPLDGLAERVRAAMWEPAYPAVEAV
;
A
#
# COMPACT_ATOMS: atom_id res chain seq x y z
N MET A 1 -4.34 5.81 38.55
CA MET A 1 -5.38 5.03 37.86
C MET A 1 -5.65 5.75 36.54
N SER A 2 -5.65 5.07 35.43
CA SER A 2 -5.90 5.68 34.11
C SER A 2 -7.34 6.20 34.06
N ASP A 3 -7.50 7.46 33.65
CA ASP A 3 -8.82 8.14 33.50
C ASP A 3 -9.56 7.70 32.22
N ARG A 4 -9.12 6.58 31.61
CA ARG A 4 -9.64 6.10 30.35
C ARG A 4 -11.02 5.48 30.49
N PRO A 5 -11.90 5.67 29.51
CA PRO A 5 -13.26 5.12 29.52
C PRO A 5 -13.29 3.59 29.53
N PHE A 6 -12.24 2.96 28.98
CA PHE A 6 -12.01 1.52 29.07
C PHE A 6 -10.53 1.17 28.76
N GLU A 7 -10.13 -0.02 29.16
CA GLU A 7 -8.81 -0.61 28.88
C GLU A 7 -8.99 -1.98 28.22
N LEU A 8 -8.13 -2.27 27.21
CA LEU A 8 -8.07 -3.58 26.59
C LEU A 8 -6.85 -4.33 27.12
N THR A 9 -7.08 -5.56 27.58
CA THR A 9 -6.03 -6.45 28.08
C THR A 9 -6.07 -7.76 27.33
N TRP A 10 -4.92 -8.25 26.87
CA TRP A 10 -4.80 -9.57 26.26
C TRP A 10 -4.55 -10.61 27.35
N THR A 11 -5.37 -11.66 27.37
CA THR A 11 -5.22 -12.83 28.24
C THR A 11 -5.05 -14.07 27.37
N PRO A 12 -4.62 -15.22 27.93
CA PRO A 12 -4.55 -16.47 27.19
C PRO A 12 -5.90 -16.91 26.57
N GLU A 13 -7.01 -16.50 27.19
CA GLU A 13 -8.38 -16.81 26.76
C GLU A 13 -8.91 -15.81 25.71
N GLY A 14 -8.16 -14.73 25.43
CA GLY A 14 -8.53 -13.71 24.45
C GLY A 14 -8.47 -12.29 25.02
N MET A 15 -9.07 -11.36 24.29
CA MET A 15 -9.09 -9.96 24.66
C MET A 15 -10.20 -9.65 25.66
N VAL A 16 -9.88 -8.93 26.73
CA VAL A 16 -10.80 -8.47 27.77
C VAL A 16 -10.87 -6.94 27.76
N ALA A 17 -12.07 -6.38 27.72
CA ALA A 17 -12.34 -4.95 27.88
C ALA A 17 -12.81 -4.66 29.31
N ARG A 18 -11.99 -3.96 30.09
CA ARG A 18 -12.36 -3.41 31.41
C ARG A 18 -13.03 -2.07 31.19
N VAL A 19 -14.35 -2.00 31.43
CA VAL A 19 -15.19 -0.88 30.99
C VAL A 19 -15.71 -0.08 32.18
N ARG A 20 -15.37 1.22 32.21
CA ARG A 20 -15.87 2.21 33.19
C ARG A 20 -17.12 2.92 32.69
N LEU A 21 -17.34 2.93 31.37
CA LEU A 21 -18.54 3.54 30.75
C LEU A 21 -19.82 2.79 31.15
N ARG A 22 -20.94 3.52 31.20
CA ARG A 22 -22.27 2.98 31.45
C ARG A 22 -23.28 3.62 30.49
N GLY A 23 -24.37 2.89 30.27
CA GLY A 23 -25.50 3.36 29.49
C GLY A 23 -25.15 3.71 28.04
N SER A 24 -25.71 4.79 27.52
CA SER A 24 -25.54 5.23 26.14
C SER A 24 -24.06 5.50 25.75
N SER A 25 -23.20 5.82 26.71
CA SER A 25 -21.76 6.05 26.45
C SER A 25 -21.05 4.78 25.96
N VAL A 26 -21.48 3.60 26.41
CA VAL A 26 -20.97 2.31 25.89
C VAL A 26 -21.36 2.13 24.41
N LEU A 27 -22.61 2.46 24.06
CA LEU A 27 -23.13 2.36 22.69
C LEU A 27 -22.52 3.41 21.75
N SER A 28 -21.98 4.50 22.30
CA SER A 28 -21.28 5.54 21.54
C SER A 28 -19.80 5.25 21.30
N SER A 29 -19.27 4.16 21.89
CA SER A 29 -17.87 3.74 21.73
C SER A 29 -17.78 2.62 20.66
N PRO A 30 -17.29 2.87 19.43
CA PRO A 30 -17.32 1.89 18.34
C PRO A 30 -16.60 0.58 18.63
N MET A 31 -15.52 0.62 19.42
CA MET A 31 -14.77 -0.58 19.80
C MET A 31 -15.48 -1.42 20.85
N LEU A 32 -16.33 -0.83 21.69
CA LEU A 32 -17.09 -1.53 22.73
C LEU A 32 -18.47 -1.91 22.29
N ASN A 33 -19.07 -1.13 21.39
CA ASN A 33 -20.48 -1.29 21.00
C ASN A 33 -20.68 -2.58 20.21
N ARG A 34 -21.39 -3.53 20.81
CA ARG A 34 -21.81 -4.79 20.21
C ARG A 34 -23.26 -4.77 19.74
N GLY A 35 -23.96 -3.63 19.93
CA GLY A 35 -25.39 -3.53 19.66
C GLY A 35 -26.18 -4.65 20.34
N THR A 36 -27.02 -5.36 19.57
CA THR A 36 -27.85 -6.45 20.09
C THR A 36 -27.07 -7.72 20.48
N ALA A 37 -25.73 -7.78 20.28
CA ALA A 37 -24.94 -8.94 20.71
C ALA A 37 -24.49 -8.87 22.18
N PHE A 38 -24.75 -7.78 22.90
CA PHE A 38 -24.60 -7.79 24.36
C PHE A 38 -25.54 -8.80 24.98
N THR A 39 -25.00 -9.71 25.78
CA THR A 39 -25.78 -10.67 26.59
C THR A 39 -26.62 -9.93 27.64
N ARG A 40 -27.65 -10.59 28.20
CA ARG A 40 -28.48 -9.98 29.24
C ARG A 40 -27.66 -9.56 30.46
N ALA A 41 -26.74 -10.41 30.91
CA ALA A 41 -25.85 -10.09 32.03
C ALA A 41 -24.94 -8.87 31.75
N GLU A 42 -24.38 -8.77 30.54
CA GLU A 42 -23.59 -7.60 30.15
C GLU A 42 -24.45 -6.34 30.06
N ARG A 43 -25.71 -6.44 29.61
CA ARG A 43 -26.63 -5.30 29.56
C ARG A 43 -26.92 -4.76 30.97
N GLU A 44 -27.12 -5.66 31.94
CA GLU A 44 -27.31 -5.27 33.35
C GLU A 44 -26.05 -4.62 33.92
N ALA A 45 -24.88 -5.27 33.76
CA ALA A 45 -23.61 -4.79 34.29
C ALA A 45 -23.17 -3.43 33.70
N LEU A 46 -23.50 -3.18 32.43
CA LEU A 46 -23.14 -1.94 31.72
C LEU A 46 -24.25 -0.87 31.74
N GLY A 47 -25.39 -1.12 32.36
CA GLY A 47 -26.52 -0.19 32.38
C GLY A 47 -27.21 -0.02 31.03
N LEU A 48 -27.26 -1.07 30.20
CA LEU A 48 -27.88 -1.06 28.86
C LEU A 48 -29.33 -1.58 28.84
N THR A 49 -29.86 -1.99 29.97
CA THR A 49 -31.24 -2.49 30.06
C THR A 49 -32.23 -1.43 29.58
N GLY A 50 -33.08 -1.79 28.62
CA GLY A 50 -34.05 -0.88 28.02
C GLY A 50 -33.49 0.04 26.90
N LEU A 51 -32.16 0.06 26.68
CA LEU A 51 -31.52 0.83 25.60
C LEU A 51 -31.36 0.02 24.30
N LEU A 52 -31.56 -1.28 24.35
CA LEU A 52 -31.46 -2.20 23.21
C LEU A 52 -32.74 -3.04 23.10
N PRO A 53 -33.14 -3.47 21.90
CA PRO A 53 -34.22 -4.48 21.73
C PRO A 53 -33.91 -5.73 22.57
N ASP A 54 -34.93 -6.40 23.10
CA ASP A 54 -34.78 -7.54 24.03
C ASP A 54 -34.01 -8.73 23.45
N GLY A 55 -34.12 -8.95 22.14
CA GLY A 55 -33.43 -10.06 21.47
C GLY A 55 -31.91 -9.93 21.56
N VAL A 56 -31.22 -11.05 21.80
CA VAL A 56 -29.76 -11.16 21.77
C VAL A 56 -29.35 -11.81 20.45
N SER A 57 -28.51 -11.13 19.68
CA SER A 57 -27.98 -11.65 18.41
C SER A 57 -26.55 -12.15 18.59
N THR A 58 -26.07 -12.91 17.61
CA THR A 58 -24.65 -13.28 17.49
C THR A 58 -23.93 -12.34 16.50
N ILE A 59 -22.60 -12.33 16.51
CA ILE A 59 -21.82 -11.56 15.53
C ILE A 59 -22.10 -12.04 14.10
N GLU A 60 -22.29 -13.35 13.90
CA GLU A 60 -22.64 -13.94 12.60
C GLU A 60 -24.01 -13.47 12.10
N GLY A 61 -24.98 -13.34 13.01
CA GLY A 61 -26.31 -12.79 12.71
C GLY A 61 -26.24 -11.31 12.31
N GLN A 62 -25.35 -10.55 12.97
CA GLN A 62 -25.10 -9.16 12.63
C GLN A 62 -24.37 -9.02 11.29
N LEU A 63 -23.38 -9.89 11.01
CA LEU A 63 -22.66 -9.92 9.73
C LEU A 63 -23.61 -10.15 8.56
N ARG A 64 -24.46 -11.17 8.63
CA ARG A 64 -25.48 -11.43 7.58
C ARG A 64 -26.37 -10.21 7.33
N ARG A 65 -26.78 -9.51 8.39
CA ARG A 65 -27.62 -8.31 8.27
C ARG A 65 -26.89 -7.17 7.59
N VAL A 66 -25.67 -6.85 8.04
CA VAL A 66 -24.88 -5.75 7.49
C VAL A 66 -24.43 -6.04 6.06
N TYR A 67 -24.09 -7.29 5.76
CA TYR A 67 -23.74 -7.71 4.40
C TYR A 67 -24.95 -7.58 3.44
N ALA A 68 -26.16 -7.97 3.88
CA ALA A 68 -27.36 -7.75 3.08
C ALA A 68 -27.65 -6.25 2.85
N GLN A 69 -27.39 -5.39 3.86
CA GLN A 69 -27.51 -3.93 3.71
C GLN A 69 -26.46 -3.37 2.75
N TYR A 70 -25.23 -3.88 2.79
CA TYR A 70 -24.16 -3.52 1.86
C TYR A 70 -24.51 -3.89 0.42
N LEU A 71 -25.00 -5.11 0.18
CA LEU A 71 -25.44 -5.55 -1.15
C LEU A 71 -26.61 -4.72 -1.70
N GLY A 72 -27.44 -4.16 -0.83
CA GLY A 72 -28.56 -3.28 -1.20
C GLY A 72 -28.15 -1.84 -1.56
N GLN A 73 -26.87 -1.48 -1.45
CA GLN A 73 -26.42 -0.13 -1.82
C GLN A 73 -26.36 0.02 -3.34
N PRO A 74 -26.72 1.20 -3.89
CA PRO A 74 -26.87 1.40 -5.34
C PRO A 74 -25.56 1.40 -6.12
N ASP A 75 -24.45 1.80 -5.50
CA ASP A 75 -23.14 1.94 -6.12
C ASP A 75 -22.01 1.78 -5.11
N ASP A 76 -20.77 1.78 -5.59
CA ASP A 76 -19.59 1.55 -4.75
C ASP A 76 -19.31 2.70 -3.77
N LEU A 77 -19.63 3.94 -4.13
CA LEU A 77 -19.53 5.07 -3.19
C LEU A 77 -20.52 4.91 -2.04
N ALA A 78 -21.78 4.57 -2.34
CA ALA A 78 -22.79 4.33 -1.32
C ALA A 78 -22.42 3.13 -0.43
N LYS A 79 -21.82 2.06 -1.00
CA LYS A 79 -21.26 0.93 -0.24
C LYS A 79 -20.16 1.40 0.71
N SER A 80 -19.22 2.23 0.23
CA SER A 80 -18.14 2.77 1.04
C SER A 80 -18.66 3.64 2.20
N LEU A 81 -19.60 4.54 1.93
CA LEU A 81 -20.24 5.37 2.96
C LEU A 81 -20.99 4.50 3.98
N HIS A 82 -21.72 3.46 3.53
CA HIS A 82 -22.40 2.51 4.42
C HIS A 82 -21.39 1.79 5.33
N LEU A 83 -20.30 1.28 4.80
CA LEU A 83 -19.24 0.64 5.59
C LEU A 83 -18.61 1.62 6.60
N GLY A 84 -18.41 2.88 6.22
CA GLY A 84 -17.97 3.95 7.12
C GLY A 84 -18.95 4.16 8.29
N GLN A 85 -20.27 4.14 8.04
CA GLN A 85 -21.29 4.21 9.10
C GLN A 85 -21.28 2.99 10.02
N VAL A 86 -21.05 1.78 9.47
CA VAL A 86 -20.89 0.57 10.27
C VAL A 86 -19.68 0.70 11.18
N ARG A 87 -18.53 1.12 10.64
CA ARG A 87 -17.29 1.32 11.40
C ARG A 87 -17.47 2.38 12.50
N ASN A 88 -18.17 3.48 12.23
CA ASN A 88 -18.46 4.53 13.22
C ASN A 88 -19.29 4.05 14.40
N ARG A 89 -20.11 3.01 14.19
CA ARG A 89 -20.99 2.43 15.20
C ARG A 89 -20.41 1.20 15.87
N ASN A 90 -19.77 0.30 15.11
CA ASN A 90 -19.25 -0.98 15.58
C ASN A 90 -18.03 -1.37 14.76
N GLU A 91 -16.86 -1.03 15.28
CA GLU A 91 -15.59 -1.19 14.59
C GLU A 91 -15.17 -2.67 14.46
N VAL A 92 -15.48 -3.49 15.49
CA VAL A 92 -15.22 -4.93 15.44
C VAL A 92 -16.02 -5.60 14.32
N LEU A 93 -17.31 -5.27 14.21
CA LEU A 93 -18.20 -5.82 13.17
C LEU A 93 -17.73 -5.39 11.76
N PHE A 94 -17.31 -4.13 11.61
CA PHE A 94 -16.76 -3.64 10.34
C PHE A 94 -15.53 -4.44 9.91
N TYR A 95 -14.54 -4.60 10.79
CA TYR A 95 -13.33 -5.33 10.44
C TYR A 95 -13.56 -6.83 10.24
N ARG A 96 -14.51 -7.43 10.98
CA ARG A 96 -14.89 -8.81 10.76
C ARG A 96 -15.51 -8.99 9.37
N LEU A 97 -16.42 -8.10 8.99
CA LEU A 97 -17.04 -8.10 7.67
C LEU A 97 -16.01 -7.92 6.57
N LEU A 98 -15.11 -6.93 6.73
CA LEU A 98 -14.04 -6.64 5.76
C LEU A 98 -13.10 -7.85 5.60
N ALA A 99 -12.71 -8.51 6.70
CA ALA A 99 -11.83 -9.67 6.64
C ALA A 99 -12.48 -10.89 5.96
N GLU A 100 -13.78 -11.13 6.18
CA GLU A 100 -14.51 -12.23 5.55
C GLU A 100 -14.78 -11.99 4.05
N HIS A 101 -14.92 -10.73 3.64
CA HIS A 101 -15.23 -10.33 2.26
C HIS A 101 -14.14 -9.47 1.62
N ILE A 102 -12.87 -9.73 1.97
CA ILE A 102 -11.74 -8.85 1.60
C ILE A 102 -11.62 -8.64 0.09
N HIS A 103 -11.83 -9.66 -0.72
CA HIS A 103 -11.74 -9.57 -2.19
C HIS A 103 -12.76 -8.57 -2.77
N GLU A 104 -14.00 -8.61 -2.26
CA GLU A 104 -15.08 -7.75 -2.71
C GLU A 104 -14.98 -6.34 -2.14
N MET A 105 -14.56 -6.22 -0.85
CA MET A 105 -14.62 -4.96 -0.11
C MET A 105 -13.32 -4.15 -0.15
N LEU A 106 -12.18 -4.76 -0.50
CA LEU A 106 -10.92 -4.04 -0.64
C LEU A 106 -11.04 -2.87 -1.64
N PRO A 107 -11.56 -3.06 -2.87
CA PRO A 107 -11.73 -1.95 -3.81
C PRO A 107 -12.78 -0.91 -3.38
N ILE A 108 -13.61 -1.22 -2.38
CA ILE A 108 -14.63 -0.32 -1.84
C ILE A 108 -14.07 0.55 -0.71
N VAL A 109 -13.27 -0.03 0.19
CA VAL A 109 -12.67 0.70 1.33
C VAL A 109 -11.36 1.38 0.98
N TYR A 110 -10.77 1.00 -0.17
CA TYR A 110 -9.51 1.52 -0.67
C TYR A 110 -9.63 1.84 -2.18
N THR A 111 -8.53 1.75 -2.93
CA THR A 111 -8.50 2.03 -4.38
C THR A 111 -9.32 0.99 -5.16
N PRO A 112 -10.23 1.41 -6.11
CA PRO A 112 -10.40 2.76 -6.63
C PRO A 112 -11.44 3.64 -5.92
N THR A 113 -12.39 3.09 -5.17
CA THR A 113 -13.55 3.81 -4.63
C THR A 113 -13.16 4.94 -3.67
N ILE A 114 -12.04 4.78 -2.95
CA ILE A 114 -11.54 5.80 -2.02
C ILE A 114 -11.30 7.15 -2.71
N GLY A 115 -10.97 7.16 -4.01
CA GLY A 115 -10.85 8.39 -4.79
C GLY A 115 -12.13 9.22 -4.80
N ALA A 116 -13.29 8.58 -5.01
CA ALA A 116 -14.59 9.24 -4.96
C ALA A 116 -14.94 9.73 -3.54
N VAL A 117 -14.54 9.01 -2.50
CA VAL A 117 -14.69 9.43 -1.10
C VAL A 117 -13.87 10.67 -0.81
N ILE A 118 -12.62 10.72 -1.29
CA ILE A 118 -11.72 11.87 -1.13
C ILE A 118 -12.29 13.11 -1.82
N GLN A 119 -12.79 12.96 -3.05
CA GLN A 119 -13.39 14.06 -3.82
C GLN A 119 -14.61 14.68 -3.15
N ARG A 120 -15.32 13.91 -2.34
CA ARG A 120 -16.51 14.34 -1.60
C ARG A 120 -16.26 14.58 -0.11
N TYR A 121 -15.01 14.48 0.35
CA TYR A 121 -14.67 14.48 1.77
C TYR A 121 -15.30 15.65 2.53
N SER A 122 -15.18 16.85 2.04
CA SER A 122 -15.70 18.05 2.73
C SER A 122 -17.24 18.12 2.72
N LEU A 123 -17.88 17.62 1.65
CA LEU A 123 -19.34 17.56 1.56
C LEU A 123 -19.92 16.46 2.47
N ASP A 124 -19.29 15.28 2.48
CA ASP A 124 -19.78 14.11 3.22
C ASP A 124 -19.14 14.02 4.62
N PHE A 125 -18.52 15.10 5.11
CA PHE A 125 -17.81 15.13 6.38
C PHE A 125 -18.69 14.69 7.53
N GLY A 126 -18.24 13.63 8.20
CA GLY A 126 -18.95 13.07 9.34
C GLY A 126 -18.06 13.04 10.59
N ARG A 127 -17.77 11.84 11.11
CA ARG A 127 -16.88 11.69 12.25
C ARG A 127 -15.42 11.82 11.81
N PRO A 128 -14.66 12.79 12.36
CA PRO A 128 -13.23 12.93 12.05
C PRO A 128 -12.46 11.68 12.52
N ARG A 129 -11.50 11.26 11.69
CA ARG A 129 -10.59 10.16 11.99
C ARG A 129 -9.17 10.63 11.77
N GLY A 130 -8.30 10.43 12.76
CA GLY A 130 -6.89 10.77 12.67
C GLY A 130 -6.52 12.17 13.16
N VAL A 131 -5.36 12.62 12.74
CA VAL A 131 -4.73 13.87 13.14
C VAL A 131 -4.57 14.78 11.92
N TYR A 132 -4.96 16.03 12.07
CA TYR A 132 -4.90 17.06 11.03
C TYR A 132 -3.84 18.09 11.42
N LEU A 133 -2.75 18.16 10.66
CA LEU A 133 -1.61 19.05 10.93
C LEU A 133 -1.53 20.11 9.85
N SER A 134 -1.61 21.38 10.23
CA SER A 134 -1.55 22.49 9.27
C SER A 134 -0.15 23.10 9.20
N VAL A 135 0.29 23.45 8.00
CA VAL A 135 1.52 24.19 7.73
C VAL A 135 1.51 25.60 8.33
N ASP A 136 0.33 26.13 8.65
CA ASP A 136 0.17 27.43 9.31
C ASP A 136 0.40 27.36 10.81
N HIS A 137 0.38 26.15 11.40
CA HIS A 137 0.49 25.92 12.83
C HIS A 137 1.45 24.76 13.18
N PRO A 138 2.71 24.79 12.73
CA PRO A 138 3.66 23.71 12.98
C PRO A 138 4.00 23.54 14.47
N ASP A 139 3.80 24.58 15.27
CA ASP A 139 3.93 24.57 16.74
C ASP A 139 2.87 23.73 17.45
N GLN A 140 1.75 23.42 16.79
CA GLN A 140 0.63 22.64 17.36
C GLN A 140 0.75 21.13 17.14
N VAL A 141 1.75 20.64 16.43
CA VAL A 141 1.92 19.21 16.10
C VAL A 141 1.92 18.33 17.34
N GLU A 142 2.67 18.71 18.38
CA GLU A 142 2.70 17.94 19.62
C GLU A 142 1.35 17.94 20.34
N THR A 143 0.69 19.08 20.40
CA THR A 143 -0.62 19.23 21.03
C THR A 143 -1.66 18.35 20.30
N ALA A 144 -1.64 18.32 18.98
CA ALA A 144 -2.54 17.49 18.18
C ALA A 144 -2.37 15.99 18.48
N PHE A 145 -1.13 15.47 18.53
CA PHE A 145 -0.87 14.08 18.89
C PHE A 145 -1.25 13.76 20.34
N ARG A 146 -0.99 14.67 21.30
CA ARG A 146 -1.41 14.47 22.69
C ARG A 146 -2.94 14.45 22.85
N ASN A 147 -3.65 15.29 22.09
CA ASN A 147 -5.12 15.30 22.07
C ASN A 147 -5.71 14.03 21.45
N TYR A 148 -4.97 13.31 20.59
CA TYR A 148 -5.39 12.00 20.09
C TYR A 148 -5.46 10.94 21.21
N GLY A 149 -4.68 11.12 22.29
CA GLY A 149 -4.85 10.42 23.56
C GLY A 149 -4.20 9.04 23.66
N LEU A 150 -3.24 8.69 22.77
CA LEU A 150 -2.47 7.46 22.84
C LEU A 150 -1.11 7.69 23.51
N GLY A 151 -0.66 6.69 24.27
CA GLY A 151 0.66 6.67 24.92
C GLY A 151 1.77 6.13 24.01
N ALA A 152 3.01 6.25 24.48
CA ALA A 152 4.21 5.90 23.71
C ALA A 152 4.24 4.44 23.23
N GLU A 153 3.74 3.50 24.03
CA GLU A 153 3.72 2.06 23.72
C GLU A 153 2.43 1.62 23.00
N GLU A 154 1.54 2.56 22.67
CA GLU A 154 0.22 2.25 22.13
C GLU A 154 0.09 2.53 20.65
N VAL A 155 1.16 2.97 19.99
CA VAL A 155 1.17 3.27 18.55
C VAL A 155 2.23 2.42 17.85
N ASP A 156 1.80 1.62 16.89
CA ASP A 156 2.67 0.76 16.09
C ASP A 156 2.92 1.34 14.68
N LEU A 157 1.97 2.15 14.18
CA LEU A 157 2.02 2.66 12.81
C LEU A 157 1.34 4.02 12.71
N ILE A 158 1.95 4.93 11.96
CA ILE A 158 1.35 6.20 11.56
C ILE A 158 1.41 6.28 10.03
N VAL A 159 0.26 6.42 9.37
CA VAL A 159 0.20 6.67 7.92
C VAL A 159 -0.07 8.14 7.70
N ALA A 160 0.85 8.82 7.01
CA ALA A 160 0.75 10.24 6.72
C ALA A 160 0.68 10.50 5.21
N THR A 161 -0.10 11.51 4.84
CA THR A 161 -0.17 12.02 3.45
C THR A 161 -0.11 13.55 3.46
N ASP A 162 0.51 14.16 2.42
CA ASP A 162 0.35 15.59 2.12
C ASP A 162 -0.75 15.83 1.07
N SER A 163 -1.36 14.76 0.56
CA SER A 163 -2.47 14.77 -0.38
C SER A 163 -2.19 15.44 -1.73
N GLU A 164 -0.93 15.72 -2.07
CA GLU A 164 -0.58 16.36 -3.34
C GLU A 164 -0.68 15.38 -4.52
N GLY A 165 -0.40 14.10 -4.28
CA GLY A 165 -0.26 13.08 -5.31
C GLY A 165 -1.21 11.90 -5.18
N ILE A 166 -2.47 12.11 -4.78
CA ILE A 166 -3.45 11.02 -4.67
C ILE A 166 -3.56 10.30 -6.02
N LEU A 167 -3.26 9.01 -6.04
CA LEU A 167 -3.15 8.22 -7.27
C LEU A 167 -4.39 8.33 -8.15
N GLY A 168 -4.18 8.79 -9.39
CA GLY A 168 -5.21 8.92 -10.42
C GLY A 168 -6.07 10.17 -10.33
N ILE A 169 -6.06 10.93 -9.22
CA ILE A 169 -6.91 12.11 -9.03
C ILE A 169 -6.15 13.39 -8.62
N GLY A 170 -4.88 13.29 -8.22
CA GLY A 170 -4.00 14.44 -7.93
C GLY A 170 -4.23 15.09 -6.57
N ASP A 171 -4.20 16.41 -6.51
CA ASP A 171 -4.25 17.21 -5.28
C ASP A 171 -5.68 17.37 -4.74
N TRP A 172 -5.90 16.87 -3.52
CA TRP A 172 -7.20 16.94 -2.83
C TRP A 172 -7.12 17.54 -1.41
N GLY A 173 -6.01 18.20 -1.08
CA GLY A 173 -5.85 18.91 0.19
C GLY A 173 -6.21 18.04 1.40
N VAL A 174 -6.97 18.61 2.36
CA VAL A 174 -7.32 17.90 3.60
C VAL A 174 -8.11 16.59 3.38
N GLY A 175 -8.81 16.47 2.24
CA GLY A 175 -9.58 15.26 1.89
C GLY A 175 -8.74 14.00 1.80
N GLY A 176 -7.43 14.13 1.54
CA GLY A 176 -6.51 13.00 1.48
C GLY A 176 -6.34 12.23 2.79
N ILE A 177 -6.82 12.74 3.94
CA ILE A 177 -6.86 11.94 5.18
C ILE A 177 -7.57 10.60 4.97
N ALA A 178 -8.54 10.55 4.05
CA ALA A 178 -9.28 9.33 3.76
C ALA A 178 -8.41 8.24 3.13
N ILE A 179 -7.36 8.59 2.35
CA ILE A 179 -6.43 7.57 1.83
C ILE A 179 -5.62 6.93 2.96
N ALA A 180 -5.15 7.74 3.92
CA ALA A 180 -4.42 7.23 5.09
C ALA A 180 -5.30 6.33 5.96
N ASP A 181 -6.57 6.71 6.20
CA ASP A 181 -7.54 5.89 6.95
C ASP A 181 -7.89 4.59 6.21
N GLY A 182 -8.08 4.65 4.89
CA GLY A 182 -8.29 3.48 4.03
C GLY A 182 -7.10 2.53 4.04
N LYS A 183 -5.88 3.05 3.95
CA LYS A 183 -4.64 2.27 4.07
C LYS A 183 -4.59 1.52 5.40
N LEU A 184 -4.90 2.20 6.50
CA LEU A 184 -4.94 1.58 7.84
C LEU A 184 -6.03 0.52 7.97
N ALA A 185 -7.16 0.68 7.27
CA ALA A 185 -8.18 -0.38 7.23
C ALA A 185 -7.65 -1.65 6.55
N VAL A 186 -6.83 -1.52 5.50
CA VAL A 186 -6.16 -2.65 4.85
C VAL A 186 -5.11 -3.28 5.79
N TYR A 187 -4.29 -2.49 6.48
CA TYR A 187 -3.35 -3.01 7.49
C TYR A 187 -4.05 -3.85 8.56
N THR A 188 -5.19 -3.38 9.03
CA THR A 188 -5.97 -4.11 10.05
C THR A 188 -6.59 -5.39 9.49
N ALA A 189 -7.21 -5.33 8.32
CA ALA A 189 -7.87 -6.50 7.72
C ALA A 189 -6.86 -7.57 7.28
N ALA A 190 -5.74 -7.17 6.66
CA ALA A 190 -4.74 -8.08 6.09
C ALA A 190 -3.72 -8.58 7.11
N ALA A 191 -3.17 -7.70 7.94
CA ALA A 191 -2.10 -8.03 8.89
C ALA A 191 -2.57 -8.06 10.36
N GLY A 192 -3.82 -7.70 10.64
CA GLY A 192 -4.34 -7.68 12.00
C GLY A 192 -3.69 -6.63 12.89
N LEU A 193 -3.13 -5.55 12.34
CA LEU A 193 -2.72 -4.42 13.17
C LEU A 193 -3.95 -3.84 13.87
N HIS A 194 -3.88 -3.73 15.20
CA HIS A 194 -5.05 -3.34 15.98
C HIS A 194 -5.46 -1.89 15.66
N PRO A 195 -6.74 -1.59 15.34
CA PRO A 195 -7.16 -0.27 14.85
C PRO A 195 -6.97 0.87 15.86
N ARG A 196 -6.80 0.55 17.14
CA ARG A 196 -6.45 1.53 18.19
C ARG A 196 -4.95 1.76 18.35
N ARG A 197 -4.11 1.10 17.59
CA ARG A 197 -2.65 1.24 17.64
C ARG A 197 -2.09 1.90 16.39
N VAL A 198 -2.96 2.48 15.57
CA VAL A 198 -2.60 3.12 14.31
C VAL A 198 -3.20 4.52 14.21
N ILE A 199 -2.51 5.45 13.56
CA ILE A 199 -2.94 6.84 13.43
C ILE A 199 -2.88 7.27 11.97
N PRO A 200 -4.00 7.65 11.33
CA PRO A 200 -3.97 8.36 10.06
C PRO A 200 -3.66 9.84 10.30
N VAL A 201 -2.82 10.41 9.44
CA VAL A 201 -2.39 11.82 9.53
C VAL A 201 -2.52 12.48 8.17
N VAL A 202 -3.07 13.68 8.13
CA VAL A 202 -2.92 14.57 6.98
C VAL A 202 -2.04 15.76 7.35
N LEU A 203 -1.09 16.06 6.48
CA LEU A 203 -0.21 17.23 6.53
C LEU A 203 -0.80 18.26 5.59
N ASP A 204 -1.73 19.08 6.10
CA ASP A 204 -2.43 20.09 5.29
C ASP A 204 -1.48 21.27 5.00
N THR A 205 -0.94 21.26 3.81
CA THR A 205 -0.04 22.29 3.28
C THR A 205 -0.73 23.28 2.35
N GLY A 206 -2.08 23.30 2.34
CA GLY A 206 -2.89 23.96 1.33
C GLY A 206 -3.14 23.07 0.12
N THR A 207 -3.69 23.65 -0.94
CA THR A 207 -3.98 22.91 -2.19
C THR A 207 -3.78 23.81 -3.40
N ASP A 208 -3.29 23.24 -4.51
CA ASP A 208 -3.25 23.91 -5.81
C ASP A 208 -4.47 23.54 -6.68
N ASN A 209 -5.44 22.80 -6.13
CA ASN A 209 -6.70 22.49 -6.79
C ASN A 209 -7.63 23.71 -6.73
N PRO A 210 -7.89 24.40 -7.86
CA PRO A 210 -8.70 25.62 -7.88
C PRO A 210 -10.17 25.37 -7.50
N ASP A 211 -10.69 24.17 -7.75
CA ASP A 211 -12.08 23.83 -7.43
C ASP A 211 -12.26 23.76 -5.91
N LEU A 212 -11.28 23.19 -5.16
CA LEU A 212 -11.30 23.19 -3.71
C LEU A 212 -11.16 24.59 -3.12
N LEU A 213 -10.29 25.42 -3.70
CA LEU A 213 -10.11 26.80 -3.22
C LEU A 213 -11.37 27.66 -3.43
N ALA A 214 -12.16 27.36 -4.47
CA ALA A 214 -13.42 28.04 -4.78
C ALA A 214 -14.63 27.48 -4.02
N GLU A 215 -14.53 26.26 -3.45
CA GLU A 215 -15.64 25.56 -2.79
C GLU A 215 -15.84 26.06 -1.35
N ASP A 216 -17.01 26.65 -1.06
CA ASP A 216 -17.32 27.22 0.27
C ASP A 216 -17.31 26.16 1.40
N MET A 217 -17.60 24.91 1.09
CA MET A 217 -17.62 23.81 2.06
C MET A 217 -16.25 23.17 2.29
N TYR A 218 -15.20 23.56 1.55
CA TYR A 218 -13.87 22.98 1.72
C TYR A 218 -13.34 23.19 3.15
N LEU A 219 -12.92 22.11 3.79
CA LEU A 219 -12.52 22.08 5.20
C LEU A 219 -11.02 22.24 5.45
N GLY A 220 -10.19 22.23 4.41
CA GLY A 220 -8.74 22.42 4.53
C GLY A 220 -8.29 23.87 4.50
N SER A 221 -6.96 24.05 4.57
CA SER A 221 -6.31 25.36 4.47
C SER A 221 -6.57 25.99 3.10
N ARG A 222 -7.18 27.21 3.08
CA ARG A 222 -7.67 27.87 1.86
C ARG A 222 -6.61 28.77 1.23
N HIS A 223 -5.49 28.20 0.87
CA HIS A 223 -4.41 28.88 0.14
C HIS A 223 -3.68 27.89 -0.77
N PRO A 224 -2.95 28.38 -1.79
CA PRO A 224 -2.07 27.52 -2.61
C PRO A 224 -1.08 26.73 -1.75
N ARG A 225 -0.65 25.56 -2.25
CA ARG A 225 0.30 24.71 -1.54
C ARG A 225 1.56 25.47 -1.14
N VAL A 226 1.88 25.38 0.13
CA VAL A 226 3.15 25.86 0.68
C VAL A 226 4.25 24.85 0.32
N ARG A 227 5.36 25.36 -0.19
CA ARG A 227 6.55 24.59 -0.58
C ARG A 227 7.80 25.16 0.07
N GLY A 228 8.92 24.47 -0.08
CA GLY A 228 10.21 24.92 0.43
C GLY A 228 10.31 24.87 1.95
N GLU A 229 10.97 25.84 2.55
CA GLU A 229 11.35 25.83 3.97
C GLU A 229 10.17 25.65 4.94
N ARG A 230 9.05 26.33 4.71
CA ARG A 230 7.86 26.18 5.58
C ARG A 230 7.25 24.77 5.52
N TYR A 231 7.24 24.17 4.32
CA TYR A 231 6.84 22.78 4.16
C TYR A 231 7.79 21.86 4.94
N ASP A 232 9.10 22.05 4.78
CA ASP A 232 10.12 21.25 5.47
C ASP A 232 10.05 21.39 6.99
N GLN A 233 9.74 22.57 7.51
CA GLN A 233 9.50 22.80 8.94
C GLN A 233 8.33 21.98 9.48
N LEU A 234 7.21 21.88 8.72
CA LEU A 234 6.08 21.03 9.12
C LEU A 234 6.49 19.55 9.13
N ILE A 235 7.18 19.07 8.08
CA ILE A 235 7.65 17.68 8.00
C ILE A 235 8.62 17.36 9.16
N ASP A 236 9.57 18.26 9.44
CA ASP A 236 10.53 18.08 10.56
C ASP A 236 9.80 18.07 11.93
N ALA A 237 8.84 18.96 12.12
CA ALA A 237 8.02 18.99 13.34
C ALA A 237 7.19 17.70 13.49
N TYR A 238 6.59 17.21 12.41
CA TYR A 238 5.85 15.95 12.40
C TYR A 238 6.76 14.77 12.76
N VAL A 239 7.87 14.58 12.04
CA VAL A 239 8.77 13.43 12.25
C VAL A 239 9.39 13.46 13.64
N SER A 240 9.94 14.60 14.07
CA SER A 240 10.58 14.72 15.38
C SER A 240 9.59 14.49 16.53
N THR A 241 8.36 14.96 16.38
CA THR A 241 7.32 14.77 17.41
C THR A 241 6.82 13.34 17.43
N ALA A 242 6.48 12.76 16.25
CA ALA A 242 5.98 11.40 16.16
C ALA A 242 6.98 10.37 16.69
N THR A 243 8.26 10.48 16.30
CA THR A 243 9.32 9.56 16.78
C THR A 243 9.60 9.71 18.28
N ARG A 244 9.47 10.90 18.84
CA ARG A 244 9.64 11.14 20.28
C ARG A 244 8.46 10.64 21.09
N LEU A 245 7.23 10.87 20.63
CA LEU A 245 6.02 10.45 21.34
C LEU A 245 5.73 8.96 21.17
N PHE A 246 6.05 8.40 20.02
CA PHE A 246 5.73 7.02 19.64
C PHE A 246 6.97 6.30 19.09
N PRO A 247 7.96 6.00 19.95
CA PRO A 247 9.29 5.51 19.52
C PRO A 247 9.27 4.16 18.81
N ASN A 248 8.18 3.40 18.93
CA ASN A 248 8.00 2.09 18.30
C ASN A 248 7.19 2.16 17.00
N ALA A 249 6.67 3.33 16.63
CA ALA A 249 5.82 3.47 15.46
C ALA A 249 6.65 3.51 14.17
N MET A 250 6.21 2.78 13.15
CA MET A 250 6.66 2.98 11.79
C MET A 250 5.95 4.20 11.18
N LEU A 251 6.69 5.11 10.56
CA LEU A 251 6.14 6.24 9.81
C LEU A 251 5.99 5.83 8.34
N HIS A 252 4.75 5.70 7.89
CA HIS A 252 4.39 5.35 6.53
C HIS A 252 3.98 6.61 5.75
N TRP A 253 4.62 6.84 4.60
CA TRP A 253 4.33 7.93 3.68
C TRP A 253 3.45 7.43 2.54
N GLU A 254 2.33 8.12 2.30
CA GLU A 254 1.31 7.73 1.33
C GLU A 254 0.91 8.91 0.45
N ASP A 255 0.92 8.74 -0.87
CA ASP A 255 0.42 9.70 -1.86
C ASP A 255 0.99 11.13 -1.71
N PHE A 256 2.28 11.22 -1.39
CA PHE A 256 3.01 12.48 -1.39
C PHE A 256 3.28 12.98 -2.82
N GLY A 257 3.35 14.29 -2.99
CA GLY A 257 3.80 14.89 -4.24
C GLY A 257 5.15 14.31 -4.70
N ALA A 258 5.26 13.96 -5.98
CA ALA A 258 6.42 13.26 -6.53
C ALA A 258 7.77 13.97 -6.29
N ALA A 259 7.77 15.31 -6.18
CA ALA A 259 8.97 16.09 -5.85
C ALA A 259 9.42 15.90 -4.39
N ASN A 260 8.49 15.62 -3.48
CA ASN A 260 8.72 15.50 -2.04
C ASN A 260 8.94 14.06 -1.60
N ALA A 261 8.22 13.10 -2.17
CA ALA A 261 8.20 11.70 -1.72
C ALA A 261 9.61 11.09 -1.56
N ARG A 262 10.43 11.12 -2.63
CA ARG A 262 11.79 10.56 -2.59
C ARG A 262 12.73 11.37 -1.67
N ARG A 263 12.62 12.69 -1.67
CA ARG A 263 13.44 13.59 -0.84
C ARG A 263 13.20 13.34 0.65
N ILE A 264 11.94 13.22 1.05
CA ILE A 264 11.54 12.91 2.43
C ILE A 264 12.05 11.51 2.82
N LEU A 265 11.81 10.51 1.99
CA LEU A 265 12.28 9.14 2.25
C LEU A 265 13.79 9.12 2.50
N LEU A 266 14.59 9.71 1.60
CA LEU A 266 16.05 9.74 1.73
C LEU A 266 16.51 10.53 2.97
N LYS A 267 15.81 11.60 3.34
CA LYS A 267 16.15 12.40 4.53
C LYS A 267 16.00 11.60 5.83
N TYR A 268 14.97 10.76 5.93
CA TYR A 268 14.63 10.11 7.20
C TYR A 268 14.93 8.61 7.28
N ALA A 269 15.13 7.91 6.15
CA ALA A 269 15.36 6.45 6.14
C ALA A 269 16.54 6.00 7.02
N GLY A 270 17.57 6.85 7.18
CA GLY A 270 18.72 6.56 8.04
C GLY A 270 18.52 6.85 9.53
N THR A 271 17.48 7.60 9.90
CA THR A 271 17.32 8.18 11.25
C THR A 271 16.14 7.64 12.03
N CYS A 272 15.08 7.19 11.37
CA CYS A 272 13.89 6.62 12.03
C CYS A 272 13.30 5.46 11.23
N CYS A 273 12.36 4.72 11.85
CA CYS A 273 11.64 3.66 11.17
C CYS A 273 10.59 4.28 10.23
N THR A 274 10.91 4.29 8.93
CA THR A 274 10.05 4.92 7.92
C THR A 274 9.97 4.09 6.65
N PHE A 275 8.84 4.20 5.93
CA PHE A 275 8.53 3.46 4.72
C PHE A 275 7.67 4.31 3.80
N ASN A 276 7.97 4.33 2.51
CA ASN A 276 7.13 4.96 1.48
C ASN A 276 6.53 3.89 0.57
N ASP A 277 5.20 3.76 0.57
CA ASP A 277 4.54 2.70 -0.19
C ASP A 277 4.57 2.92 -1.70
N ASP A 278 4.45 4.16 -2.16
CA ASP A 278 4.44 4.48 -3.60
C ASP A 278 5.78 4.16 -4.28
N ILE A 279 6.87 4.25 -3.52
CA ILE A 279 8.24 3.98 -4.00
C ILE A 279 8.66 2.56 -3.62
N GLN A 280 8.73 2.26 -2.32
CA GLN A 280 9.29 1.02 -1.79
C GLN A 280 8.30 -0.13 -1.84
N GLY A 281 7.01 0.11 -1.54
CA GLY A 281 5.97 -0.92 -1.61
C GLY A 281 5.72 -1.36 -3.05
N THR A 282 5.62 -0.39 -3.97
CA THR A 282 5.50 -0.67 -5.41
C THR A 282 6.71 -1.44 -5.93
N ALA A 283 7.92 -1.02 -5.58
CA ALA A 283 9.14 -1.72 -5.99
C ALA A 283 9.17 -3.17 -5.44
N ALA A 284 8.79 -3.38 -4.19
CA ALA A 284 8.81 -4.70 -3.55
C ALA A 284 7.78 -5.67 -4.15
N VAL A 285 6.55 -5.23 -4.44
CA VAL A 285 5.55 -6.11 -5.06
C VAL A 285 5.92 -6.48 -6.50
N VAL A 286 6.50 -5.55 -7.26
CA VAL A 286 6.98 -5.82 -8.61
C VAL A 286 8.20 -6.74 -8.59
N LEU A 287 9.11 -6.54 -7.64
CA LEU A 287 10.23 -7.46 -7.40
C LEU A 287 9.74 -8.87 -7.09
N ALA A 288 8.71 -9.02 -6.25
CA ALA A 288 8.12 -10.34 -5.95
C ALA A 288 7.57 -11.02 -7.22
N ALA A 289 6.82 -10.28 -8.06
CA ALA A 289 6.34 -10.79 -9.33
C ALA A 289 7.49 -11.20 -10.26
N ALA A 290 8.54 -10.39 -10.34
CA ALA A 290 9.73 -10.67 -11.14
C ALA A 290 10.49 -11.92 -10.64
N LEU A 291 10.66 -12.07 -9.32
CA LEU A 291 11.29 -13.25 -8.72
C LEU A 291 10.50 -14.53 -9.00
N CYS A 292 9.17 -14.50 -8.83
CA CYS A 292 8.33 -15.64 -9.17
C CYS A 292 8.39 -15.96 -10.69
N ALA A 293 8.33 -14.92 -11.54
CA ALA A 293 8.38 -15.08 -12.99
C ALA A 293 9.72 -15.65 -13.47
N THR A 294 10.86 -15.18 -12.95
CA THR A 294 12.17 -15.72 -13.32
C THR A 294 12.34 -17.18 -12.87
N ARG A 295 11.88 -17.54 -11.67
CA ARG A 295 11.83 -18.93 -11.21
C ARG A 295 10.98 -19.80 -12.14
N ALA A 296 9.80 -19.33 -12.51
CA ALA A 296 8.91 -20.06 -13.43
C ALA A 296 9.49 -20.19 -14.86
N ALA A 297 10.27 -19.20 -15.30
CA ALA A 297 10.98 -19.23 -16.58
C ALA A 297 12.28 -20.07 -16.53
N GLY A 298 12.72 -20.54 -15.35
CA GLY A 298 13.98 -21.27 -15.17
C GLY A 298 15.23 -20.41 -15.43
N THR A 299 15.15 -19.09 -15.18
CA THR A 299 16.24 -18.13 -15.41
C THR A 299 16.59 -17.40 -14.12
N ALA A 300 17.81 -16.84 -14.04
CA ALA A 300 18.20 -15.99 -12.91
C ALA A 300 17.83 -14.52 -13.17
N MET A 301 17.69 -13.72 -12.11
CA MET A 301 17.43 -12.29 -12.26
C MET A 301 18.59 -11.58 -12.97
N ARG A 302 19.84 -11.94 -12.67
CA ARG A 302 21.05 -11.40 -13.31
C ARG A 302 21.13 -11.62 -14.82
N ASP A 303 20.35 -12.59 -15.35
CA ASP A 303 20.33 -12.89 -16.78
C ASP A 303 19.30 -12.07 -17.54
N GLN A 304 18.43 -11.35 -16.83
CA GLN A 304 17.38 -10.54 -17.45
C GLN A 304 17.95 -9.28 -18.10
N THR A 305 17.36 -8.90 -19.23
CA THR A 305 17.50 -7.57 -19.83
C THR A 305 16.17 -6.85 -19.61
N VAL A 306 16.20 -5.76 -18.86
CA VAL A 306 14.99 -5.09 -18.35
C VAL A 306 14.78 -3.78 -19.09
N VAL A 307 13.56 -3.62 -19.63
CA VAL A 307 13.11 -2.34 -20.19
C VAL A 307 12.05 -1.75 -19.27
N ILE A 308 12.31 -0.51 -18.82
CA ILE A 308 11.37 0.28 -18.00
C ILE A 308 10.74 1.36 -18.89
N HIS A 309 9.47 1.24 -19.20
CA HIS A 309 8.72 2.27 -19.90
C HIS A 309 7.96 3.15 -18.91
N GLY A 310 8.50 4.35 -18.67
CA GLY A 310 8.08 5.26 -17.61
C GLY A 310 9.14 5.43 -16.53
N ALA A 311 10.25 6.10 -16.86
CA ALA A 311 11.39 6.33 -15.96
C ALA A 311 11.10 7.42 -14.91
N GLY A 312 9.91 7.38 -14.31
CA GLY A 312 9.52 8.20 -13.17
C GLY A 312 10.06 7.63 -11.84
N THR A 313 9.59 8.17 -10.73
CA THR A 313 10.03 7.74 -9.38
C THR A 313 9.73 6.26 -9.13
N ALA A 314 8.53 5.78 -9.50
CA ALA A 314 8.15 4.38 -9.35
C ALA A 314 8.98 3.47 -10.27
N GLY A 315 9.08 3.79 -11.57
CA GLY A 315 9.84 2.96 -12.53
C GLY A 315 11.32 2.84 -12.18
N ILE A 316 11.96 3.92 -11.74
CA ILE A 316 13.36 3.87 -11.29
C ILE A 316 13.49 3.17 -9.93
N GLY A 317 12.53 3.33 -9.02
CA GLY A 317 12.52 2.57 -7.76
C GLY A 317 12.44 1.06 -8.00
N ILE A 318 11.64 0.62 -8.99
CA ILE A 318 11.62 -0.79 -9.43
C ILE A 318 12.98 -1.20 -10.00
N ALA A 319 13.57 -0.37 -10.87
CA ALA A 319 14.89 -0.66 -11.44
C ALA A 319 15.96 -0.78 -10.34
N ASP A 320 15.97 0.11 -9.36
CA ASP A 320 16.90 0.07 -8.21
C ASP A 320 16.78 -1.27 -7.45
N SER A 321 15.54 -1.74 -7.17
CA SER A 321 15.30 -2.99 -6.44
C SER A 321 15.70 -4.23 -7.23
N LEU A 322 15.36 -4.31 -8.53
CA LEU A 322 15.77 -5.42 -9.41
C LEU A 322 17.29 -5.45 -9.58
N ARG A 323 17.92 -4.28 -9.74
CA ARG A 323 19.37 -4.14 -9.86
C ARG A 323 20.07 -4.64 -8.60
N GLN A 324 19.55 -4.35 -7.41
CA GLN A 324 20.13 -4.82 -6.16
C GLN A 324 20.16 -6.35 -6.11
N VAL A 325 19.06 -7.01 -6.48
CA VAL A 325 19.02 -8.49 -6.56
C VAL A 325 20.04 -9.03 -7.57
N MET A 326 20.22 -8.38 -8.73
CA MET A 326 21.25 -8.78 -9.69
C MET A 326 22.67 -8.67 -9.12
N ILE A 327 22.93 -7.67 -8.27
CA ILE A 327 24.20 -7.52 -7.54
C ILE A 327 24.35 -8.64 -6.50
N ASP A 328 23.31 -8.93 -5.74
CA ASP A 328 23.31 -9.99 -4.74
C ASP A 328 23.51 -11.40 -5.39
N GLU A 329 23.07 -11.56 -6.64
CA GLU A 329 23.33 -12.74 -7.47
C GLU A 329 24.73 -12.72 -8.14
N GLY A 330 25.59 -11.75 -7.83
CA GLY A 330 27.02 -11.74 -8.16
C GLY A 330 27.44 -10.85 -9.33
N LEU A 331 26.56 -9.98 -9.86
CA LEU A 331 27.00 -8.95 -10.81
C LEU A 331 27.68 -7.78 -10.08
N SER A 332 28.63 -7.13 -10.75
CA SER A 332 29.08 -5.82 -10.28
C SER A 332 27.98 -4.78 -10.47
N SER A 333 28.06 -3.65 -9.75
CA SER A 333 27.13 -2.53 -9.89
C SER A 333 26.98 -2.06 -11.35
N ASP A 334 28.09 -1.95 -12.08
CA ASP A 334 28.08 -1.52 -13.48
C ASP A 334 27.44 -2.58 -14.39
N GLN A 335 27.77 -3.86 -14.18
CA GLN A 335 27.18 -4.98 -14.93
C GLN A 335 25.67 -5.06 -14.71
N ALA A 336 25.21 -4.90 -13.46
CA ALA A 336 23.79 -4.91 -13.15
C ALA A 336 23.09 -3.70 -13.80
N THR A 337 23.65 -2.49 -13.69
CA THR A 337 23.10 -1.28 -14.32
C THR A 337 23.02 -1.43 -15.85
N ALA A 338 24.01 -2.07 -16.48
CA ALA A 338 24.03 -2.32 -17.92
C ALA A 338 22.89 -3.24 -18.41
N ARG A 339 22.16 -3.91 -17.51
CA ARG A 339 20.97 -4.72 -17.87
C ARG A 339 19.71 -3.89 -18.09
N PHE A 340 19.72 -2.60 -17.76
CA PHE A 340 18.53 -1.75 -17.78
C PHE A 340 18.54 -0.77 -18.95
N TYR A 341 17.35 -0.59 -19.53
CA TYR A 341 17.03 0.42 -20.53
C TYR A 341 15.77 1.15 -20.06
N ALA A 342 15.93 2.41 -19.64
CA ALA A 342 14.82 3.18 -19.09
C ALA A 342 14.36 4.25 -20.10
N LEU A 343 13.05 4.36 -20.30
CA LEU A 343 12.45 5.33 -21.23
C LEU A 343 11.64 6.38 -20.45
N GLY A 344 11.91 7.64 -20.76
CA GLY A 344 11.08 8.78 -20.35
C GLY A 344 10.12 9.22 -21.46
N SER A 345 9.48 10.35 -21.27
CA SER A 345 8.53 10.93 -22.24
C SER A 345 9.15 11.27 -23.61
N LYS A 346 10.47 11.39 -23.68
CA LYS A 346 11.23 11.65 -24.89
C LYS A 346 12.07 10.44 -25.35
N GLY A 347 11.61 9.22 -25.10
CA GLY A 347 12.26 7.97 -25.48
C GLY A 347 13.32 7.48 -24.49
N LEU A 348 14.27 6.66 -24.97
CA LEU A 348 15.35 6.10 -24.17
C LEU A 348 16.17 7.18 -23.47
N LEU A 349 16.42 7.00 -22.17
CA LEU A 349 17.34 7.87 -21.44
C LEU A 349 18.78 7.65 -21.95
N THR A 350 19.38 8.71 -22.43
CA THR A 350 20.75 8.71 -22.97
C THR A 350 21.53 9.92 -22.44
N SER A 351 22.85 9.90 -22.54
CA SER A 351 23.70 11.04 -22.15
C SER A 351 23.42 12.31 -22.97
N ASP A 352 22.82 12.17 -24.15
CA ASP A 352 22.36 13.25 -25.04
C ASP A 352 20.82 13.39 -25.03
N TYR A 353 20.15 12.96 -23.97
CA TYR A 353 18.70 13.02 -23.84
C TYR A 353 18.15 14.43 -24.08
N PRO A 354 17.12 14.60 -24.94
CA PRO A 354 16.63 15.93 -25.34
C PRO A 354 15.79 16.64 -24.24
N GLY A 355 15.89 16.21 -23.01
CA GLY A 355 15.30 16.79 -21.81
C GLY A 355 16.29 16.82 -20.67
N THR A 356 15.89 17.39 -19.52
CA THR A 356 16.69 17.34 -18.30
C THR A 356 16.50 16.00 -17.61
N LEU A 357 17.60 15.26 -17.41
CA LEU A 357 17.59 14.07 -16.56
C LEU A 357 17.53 14.49 -15.10
N ARG A 358 16.70 13.78 -14.34
CA ARG A 358 16.70 13.89 -12.87
C ARG A 358 17.84 13.05 -12.30
N ASP A 359 18.38 13.43 -11.16
CA ASP A 359 19.54 12.77 -10.53
C ASP A 359 19.38 11.23 -10.45
N PHE A 360 18.19 10.74 -10.09
CA PHE A 360 17.92 9.31 -10.00
C PHE A 360 17.82 8.59 -11.36
N GLN A 361 17.68 9.32 -12.47
CA GLN A 361 17.66 8.77 -13.82
C GLN A 361 19.06 8.65 -14.43
N VAL A 362 19.98 9.49 -13.97
CA VAL A 362 21.36 9.56 -14.51
C VAL A 362 22.07 8.19 -14.53
N PRO A 363 21.99 7.35 -13.48
CA PRO A 363 22.64 6.04 -13.48
C PRO A 363 22.14 5.09 -14.60
N TYR A 364 20.91 5.28 -15.06
CA TYR A 364 20.26 4.44 -16.08
C TYR A 364 20.30 5.04 -17.49
N ALA A 365 20.91 6.22 -17.66
CA ALA A 365 21.11 6.82 -18.98
C ALA A 365 22.23 6.10 -19.73
N ARG A 366 21.92 5.59 -20.93
CA ARG A 366 22.91 4.94 -21.80
C ARG A 366 23.82 5.99 -22.41
N THR A 367 25.06 5.64 -22.69
CA THR A 367 25.94 6.57 -23.42
C THR A 367 25.45 6.76 -24.85
N ALA A 368 25.50 7.99 -25.37
CA ALA A 368 25.08 8.26 -26.75
C ALA A 368 25.88 7.41 -27.77
N ALA A 369 27.14 7.13 -27.47
CA ALA A 369 28.01 6.30 -28.31
C ALA A 369 27.52 4.85 -28.40
N GLU A 370 27.02 4.29 -27.28
CA GLU A 370 26.53 2.90 -27.22
C GLU A 370 25.30 2.67 -28.13
N VAL A 371 24.44 3.67 -28.24
CA VAL A 371 23.19 3.62 -29.00
C VAL A 371 23.23 4.41 -30.31
N ALA A 372 24.44 4.83 -30.74
CA ALA A 372 24.61 5.67 -31.92
C ALA A 372 24.07 5.05 -33.22
N ALA A 373 24.15 3.72 -33.34
CA ALA A 373 23.61 2.97 -34.48
C ALA A 373 22.12 2.61 -34.38
N TRP A 374 21.43 3.02 -33.29
CA TRP A 374 20.02 2.72 -33.12
C TRP A 374 19.16 3.74 -33.88
N PRO A 375 18.13 3.29 -34.62
CA PRO A 375 17.20 4.19 -35.30
C PRO A 375 16.58 5.19 -34.32
N ARG A 376 16.43 6.43 -34.84
CA ARG A 376 15.72 7.49 -34.12
C ARG A 376 14.50 7.93 -34.94
N ASP A 377 13.44 8.28 -34.26
CA ASP A 377 12.29 8.91 -34.89
C ASP A 377 12.63 10.32 -35.42
N PRO A 378 11.71 10.98 -36.17
CA PRO A 378 11.96 12.34 -36.68
C PRO A 378 12.26 13.38 -35.60
N ASP A 379 11.83 13.14 -34.37
CA ASP A 379 12.09 14.00 -33.20
C ASP A 379 13.41 13.66 -32.49
N GLY A 380 14.18 12.71 -33.04
CA GLY A 380 15.47 12.27 -32.51
C GLY A 380 15.39 11.28 -31.35
N ARG A 381 14.21 10.71 -31.06
CA ARG A 381 13.97 9.79 -29.94
C ARG A 381 14.26 8.34 -30.38
N ILE A 382 14.77 7.54 -29.45
CA ILE A 382 14.83 6.09 -29.60
C ILE A 382 13.55 5.53 -28.97
N SER A 383 12.69 4.92 -29.80
CA SER A 383 11.35 4.43 -29.40
C SER A 383 11.43 3.17 -28.55
N LEU A 384 10.31 2.85 -27.85
CA LEU A 384 10.16 1.61 -27.10
C LEU A 384 10.38 0.37 -27.99
N ALA A 385 9.85 0.37 -29.21
CA ALA A 385 9.98 -0.74 -30.14
C ALA A 385 11.46 -1.01 -30.50
N GLU A 386 12.21 0.03 -30.80
CA GLU A 386 13.65 -0.09 -31.07
C GLU A 386 14.44 -0.58 -29.85
N VAL A 387 14.11 -0.05 -28.65
CA VAL A 387 14.76 -0.47 -27.42
C VAL A 387 14.52 -1.95 -27.16
N VAL A 388 13.26 -2.42 -27.18
CA VAL A 388 12.93 -3.82 -26.92
C VAL A 388 13.61 -4.75 -27.93
N THR A 389 13.61 -4.39 -29.21
CA THR A 389 14.22 -5.19 -30.27
C THR A 389 15.76 -5.23 -30.13
N ARG A 390 16.40 -4.08 -29.96
CA ARG A 390 17.86 -3.98 -29.96
C ARG A 390 18.50 -4.50 -28.67
N SER A 391 17.87 -4.26 -27.54
CA SER A 391 18.34 -4.79 -26.25
C SER A 391 18.07 -6.28 -26.07
N ARG A 392 17.20 -6.89 -26.91
CA ARG A 392 16.68 -8.25 -26.71
C ARG A 392 16.07 -8.41 -25.32
N ALA A 393 15.17 -7.49 -24.98
CA ALA A 393 14.52 -7.44 -23.68
C ALA A 393 13.84 -8.75 -23.30
N THR A 394 14.06 -9.23 -22.09
CA THR A 394 13.39 -10.42 -21.52
C THR A 394 12.33 -10.03 -20.48
N MET A 395 12.44 -8.81 -19.94
CA MET A 395 11.50 -8.24 -19.00
C MET A 395 11.11 -6.82 -19.45
N LEU A 396 9.79 -6.56 -19.54
CA LEU A 396 9.22 -5.27 -19.94
C LEU A 396 8.26 -4.79 -18.86
N ILE A 397 8.55 -3.63 -18.27
CA ILE A 397 7.79 -3.03 -17.16
C ILE A 397 7.26 -1.66 -17.59
N GLY A 398 5.96 -1.44 -17.44
CA GLY A 398 5.26 -0.20 -17.77
C GLY A 398 4.78 0.55 -16.53
N THR A 399 5.21 1.80 -16.41
CA THR A 399 4.76 2.77 -15.40
C THR A 399 4.57 4.14 -16.06
N SER A 400 4.15 4.13 -17.34
CA SER A 400 4.16 5.30 -18.22
C SER A 400 2.85 6.06 -18.25
N THR A 401 1.76 5.46 -17.79
CA THR A 401 0.38 5.95 -17.96
C THR A 401 -0.03 6.16 -19.42
N GLN A 402 0.65 5.46 -20.38
CA GLN A 402 0.36 5.55 -21.81
C GLN A 402 -0.40 4.30 -22.27
N PRO A 403 -1.72 4.40 -22.46
CA PRO A 403 -2.55 3.27 -22.85
C PRO A 403 -2.07 2.62 -24.15
N GLY A 404 -1.98 1.27 -24.17
CA GLY A 404 -1.62 0.53 -25.38
C GLY A 404 -0.18 0.69 -25.86
N ALA A 405 0.72 1.24 -25.03
CA ALA A 405 2.13 1.42 -25.39
C ALA A 405 2.85 0.10 -25.71
N PHE A 406 2.41 -1.02 -25.12
CA PHE A 406 2.94 -2.36 -25.43
C PHE A 406 2.15 -2.96 -26.59
N THR A 407 2.50 -2.60 -27.80
CA THR A 407 1.84 -3.05 -29.02
C THR A 407 2.16 -4.52 -29.33
N GLU A 408 1.33 -5.14 -30.19
CA GLU A 408 1.57 -6.51 -30.71
C GLU A 408 2.99 -6.66 -31.29
N GLN A 409 3.44 -5.69 -32.08
CA GLN A 409 4.79 -5.69 -32.65
C GLN A 409 5.88 -5.79 -31.59
N ILE A 410 5.78 -5.02 -30.52
CA ILE A 410 6.76 -5.00 -29.42
C ILE A 410 6.76 -6.33 -28.67
N VAL A 411 5.57 -6.82 -28.32
CA VAL A 411 5.40 -8.05 -27.55
C VAL A 411 5.83 -9.27 -28.36
N THR A 412 5.47 -9.32 -29.64
CA THR A 412 5.87 -10.42 -30.55
C THR A 412 7.38 -10.42 -30.80
N ALA A 413 8.00 -9.23 -30.96
CA ALA A 413 9.45 -9.12 -31.08
C ALA A 413 10.15 -9.66 -29.82
N MET A 414 9.65 -9.35 -28.63
CA MET A 414 10.15 -9.89 -27.36
C MET A 414 9.97 -11.40 -27.27
N ALA A 415 8.79 -11.93 -27.62
CA ALA A 415 8.47 -13.35 -27.60
C ALA A 415 9.24 -14.19 -28.65
N SER A 416 9.88 -13.54 -29.65
CA SER A 416 10.72 -14.22 -30.63
C SER A 416 12.06 -14.70 -30.10
N HIS A 417 12.54 -14.12 -28.99
CA HIS A 417 13.84 -14.44 -28.37
C HIS A 417 13.75 -14.83 -26.89
N ALA A 418 12.66 -14.48 -26.20
CA ALA A 418 12.39 -14.91 -24.84
C ALA A 418 11.33 -16.04 -24.88
N GLU A 419 11.68 -17.20 -24.34
CA GLU A 419 10.75 -18.34 -24.30
C GLU A 419 9.52 -18.02 -23.46
N ARG A 420 9.71 -17.48 -22.27
CA ARG A 420 8.66 -16.98 -21.38
C ARG A 420 8.92 -15.50 -21.07
N PRO A 421 8.47 -14.56 -21.92
CA PRO A 421 8.68 -13.14 -21.70
C PRO A 421 7.94 -12.66 -20.44
N ILE A 422 8.60 -11.83 -19.64
CA ILE A 422 8.01 -11.23 -18.43
C ILE A 422 7.49 -9.84 -18.81
N ILE A 423 6.17 -9.61 -18.69
CA ILE A 423 5.54 -8.37 -19.14
C ILE A 423 4.62 -7.83 -18.06
N MET A 424 4.92 -6.64 -17.56
CA MET A 424 4.22 -6.03 -16.43
C MET A 424 3.70 -4.63 -16.78
N PRO A 425 2.48 -4.49 -17.36
CA PRO A 425 1.82 -3.21 -17.53
C PRO A 425 1.22 -2.76 -16.18
N LEU A 426 1.90 -1.84 -15.48
CA LEU A 426 1.59 -1.51 -14.10
C LEU A 426 0.80 -0.21 -13.94
N SER A 427 0.54 0.54 -15.01
CA SER A 427 -0.18 1.81 -14.92
C SER A 427 -1.65 1.61 -14.52
N ASN A 428 -2.11 2.46 -13.60
CA ASN A 428 -3.47 2.49 -13.07
C ASN A 428 -4.20 3.79 -13.48
N PRO A 429 -5.53 3.79 -13.63
CA PRO A 429 -6.43 2.62 -13.68
C PRO A 429 -6.28 1.80 -14.97
N THR A 430 -7.10 0.76 -15.15
CA THR A 430 -7.06 -0.14 -16.34
C THR A 430 -7.08 0.61 -17.67
N SER A 431 -7.77 1.76 -17.74
CA SER A 431 -7.79 2.64 -18.93
C SER A 431 -6.44 3.26 -19.27
N HIS A 432 -5.50 3.30 -18.34
CA HIS A 432 -4.12 3.80 -18.54
C HIS A 432 -3.09 2.68 -18.67
N SER A 433 -3.52 1.42 -18.60
CA SER A 433 -2.63 0.25 -18.72
C SER A 433 -1.94 0.21 -20.08
N GLU A 434 -0.66 -0.09 -20.12
CA GLU A 434 0.16 -0.19 -21.33
C GLU A 434 -0.28 -1.33 -22.25
N ALA A 435 -0.97 -2.35 -21.73
CA ALA A 435 -1.59 -3.43 -22.51
C ALA A 435 -2.73 -4.11 -21.75
N GLN A 436 -3.61 -4.78 -22.47
CA GLN A 436 -4.59 -5.68 -21.89
C GLN A 436 -3.99 -7.08 -21.70
N ALA A 437 -4.31 -7.75 -20.59
CA ALA A 437 -3.77 -9.08 -20.30
C ALA A 437 -4.14 -10.11 -21.38
N ALA A 438 -5.36 -10.03 -21.93
CA ALA A 438 -5.82 -10.90 -23.00
C ALA A 438 -4.96 -10.79 -24.26
N ASP A 439 -4.57 -9.57 -24.63
CA ASP A 439 -3.72 -9.31 -25.78
C ASP A 439 -2.32 -9.89 -25.58
N LEU A 440 -1.72 -9.67 -24.40
CA LEU A 440 -0.40 -10.22 -24.06
C LEU A 440 -0.37 -11.74 -24.11
N ILE A 441 -1.42 -12.41 -23.63
CA ILE A 441 -1.56 -13.87 -23.71
C ILE A 441 -1.66 -14.31 -25.15
N ALA A 442 -2.51 -13.67 -25.96
CA ALA A 442 -2.71 -14.03 -27.37
C ALA A 442 -1.43 -13.83 -28.20
N TRP A 443 -0.79 -12.66 -28.10
CA TRP A 443 0.42 -12.31 -28.89
C TRP A 443 1.63 -13.17 -28.55
N THR A 444 1.68 -13.74 -27.35
CA THR A 444 2.77 -14.62 -26.91
C THR A 444 2.43 -16.11 -27.01
N GLY A 445 1.23 -16.46 -27.49
CA GLY A 445 0.77 -17.86 -27.52
C GLY A 445 0.67 -18.47 -26.12
N GLY A 446 0.25 -17.70 -25.12
CA GLY A 446 0.11 -18.15 -23.73
C GLY A 446 1.43 -18.26 -22.96
N ARG A 447 2.56 -17.78 -23.48
CA ARG A 447 3.88 -17.95 -22.86
C ARG A 447 4.26 -16.82 -21.90
N ALA A 448 3.63 -15.64 -22.00
CA ALA A 448 3.95 -14.50 -21.17
C ALA A 448 3.69 -14.78 -19.68
N LEU A 449 4.58 -14.29 -18.83
CA LEU A 449 4.42 -14.17 -17.37
C LEU A 449 3.99 -12.75 -17.06
N ILE A 450 2.77 -12.57 -16.54
CA ILE A 450 2.11 -11.28 -16.51
C ILE A 450 1.77 -10.88 -15.08
N ALA A 451 2.11 -9.64 -14.70
CA ALA A 451 1.52 -8.95 -13.57
C ALA A 451 1.03 -7.57 -14.02
N THR A 452 -0.12 -7.13 -13.52
CA THR A 452 -0.76 -5.86 -13.88
C THR A 452 -0.96 -4.96 -12.67
N GLY A 453 -1.00 -3.64 -12.87
CA GLY A 453 -1.29 -2.71 -11.77
C GLY A 453 -2.76 -2.77 -11.34
N SER A 454 -3.67 -2.83 -12.31
CA SER A 454 -5.11 -2.94 -12.07
C SER A 454 -5.58 -4.40 -12.11
N PRO A 455 -6.69 -4.75 -11.45
CA PRO A 455 -7.23 -6.10 -11.53
C PRO A 455 -7.80 -6.40 -12.93
N PHE A 456 -7.55 -7.60 -13.41
CA PHE A 456 -8.14 -8.16 -14.63
C PHE A 456 -8.85 -9.47 -14.31
N ALA A 457 -9.94 -9.74 -15.02
CA ALA A 457 -10.58 -11.05 -14.97
C ALA A 457 -9.66 -12.15 -15.54
N PRO A 458 -9.79 -13.40 -15.11
CA PRO A 458 -9.13 -14.52 -15.74
C PRO A 458 -9.41 -14.59 -17.24
N VAL A 459 -8.40 -14.96 -18.03
CA VAL A 459 -8.47 -14.96 -19.51
C VAL A 459 -8.48 -16.40 -20.02
N PRO A 460 -9.56 -16.86 -20.67
CA PRO A 460 -9.58 -18.16 -21.33
C PRO A 460 -8.78 -18.10 -22.64
N TYR A 461 -7.81 -19.02 -22.80
CA TYR A 461 -7.01 -19.12 -24.03
C TYR A 461 -6.60 -20.57 -24.28
N HIS A 462 -6.99 -21.13 -25.46
CA HIS A 462 -6.70 -22.50 -25.87
C HIS A 462 -6.98 -23.58 -24.81
N GLY A 463 -8.12 -23.47 -24.11
CA GLY A 463 -8.54 -24.44 -23.08
C GLY A 463 -7.86 -24.31 -21.72
N VAL A 464 -7.02 -23.30 -21.54
CA VAL A 464 -6.40 -22.92 -20.26
C VAL A 464 -7.02 -21.62 -19.80
N GLU A 465 -7.33 -21.52 -18.51
CA GLU A 465 -7.74 -20.27 -17.86
C GLU A 465 -6.52 -19.59 -17.22
N TYR A 466 -6.13 -18.46 -17.77
CA TYR A 466 -4.98 -17.69 -17.31
C TYR A 466 -5.38 -16.74 -16.17
N GLN A 467 -4.86 -16.97 -14.98
CA GLN A 467 -5.03 -16.07 -13.85
C GLN A 467 -4.07 -14.88 -14.00
N VAL A 468 -4.60 -13.67 -13.92
CA VAL A 468 -3.80 -12.44 -14.07
C VAL A 468 -3.42 -11.94 -12.68
N ALA A 469 -2.12 -11.93 -12.38
CA ALA A 469 -1.62 -11.41 -11.12
C ALA A 469 -1.79 -9.89 -11.06
N GLN A 470 -2.32 -9.37 -9.94
CA GLN A 470 -2.30 -7.95 -9.66
C GLN A 470 -1.12 -7.60 -8.77
N ALA A 471 -0.22 -6.73 -9.24
CA ALA A 471 0.85 -6.14 -8.44
C ALA A 471 0.27 -5.06 -7.51
N ASN A 472 -0.46 -5.51 -6.49
CA ASN A 472 -1.10 -4.65 -5.51
C ASN A 472 -0.22 -4.56 -4.27
N ASN A 473 0.14 -3.34 -3.86
CA ASN A 473 0.98 -3.08 -2.69
C ASN A 473 0.40 -3.69 -1.40
N ALA A 474 -0.92 -3.95 -1.35
CA ALA A 474 -1.57 -4.65 -0.24
C ALA A 474 -0.99 -6.06 0.03
N LEU A 475 -0.28 -6.65 -0.93
CA LEU A 475 0.45 -7.91 -0.75
C LEU A 475 1.78 -7.72 0.03
N ILE A 476 2.28 -6.49 0.18
CA ILE A 476 3.57 -6.18 0.84
C ILE A 476 3.37 -5.38 2.12
N PHE A 477 2.79 -4.17 2.04
CA PHE A 477 2.85 -3.22 3.15
C PHE A 477 2.24 -3.73 4.45
N PRO A 478 1.14 -4.53 4.47
CA PRO A 478 0.59 -4.97 5.75
C PRO A 478 1.53 -5.93 6.48
N GLY A 479 2.11 -6.88 5.74
CA GLY A 479 3.09 -7.81 6.29
C GLY A 479 4.39 -7.13 6.71
N LEU A 480 4.87 -6.14 5.93
CA LEU A 480 6.03 -5.33 6.31
C LEU A 480 5.78 -4.61 7.64
N GLY A 481 4.65 -3.91 7.78
CA GLY A 481 4.31 -3.20 9.02
C GLY A 481 4.16 -4.14 10.23
N LEU A 482 3.54 -5.31 10.04
CA LEU A 482 3.46 -6.34 11.08
C LEU A 482 4.84 -6.85 11.47
N GLY A 483 5.72 -7.11 10.49
CA GLY A 483 7.09 -7.56 10.72
C GLY A 483 7.91 -6.53 11.51
N VAL A 484 7.80 -5.25 11.16
CA VAL A 484 8.39 -4.12 11.91
C VAL A 484 7.86 -4.08 13.34
N THR A 485 6.54 -4.18 13.52
CA THR A 485 5.89 -4.16 14.84
C THR A 485 6.37 -5.31 15.72
N VAL A 486 6.38 -6.55 15.21
CA VAL A 486 6.75 -7.75 15.97
C VAL A 486 8.24 -7.77 16.30
N SER A 487 9.09 -7.29 15.40
CA SER A 487 10.55 -7.23 15.59
C SER A 487 11.00 -5.97 16.33
N ARG A 488 10.16 -4.95 16.49
CA ARG A 488 10.58 -3.62 16.99
C ARG A 488 11.77 -3.09 16.20
N ALA A 489 11.72 -3.24 14.87
CA ALA A 489 12.80 -2.80 14.00
C ALA A 489 12.98 -1.28 14.06
N ARG A 490 14.23 -0.85 14.23
CA ARG A 490 14.56 0.58 14.34
C ARG A 490 14.51 1.33 13.02
N ARG A 491 14.55 0.61 11.89
CA ARG A 491 14.47 1.15 10.53
C ARG A 491 13.90 0.07 9.59
N VAL A 492 13.38 0.50 8.45
CA VAL A 492 13.12 -0.38 7.30
C VAL A 492 14.34 -0.32 6.39
N SER A 493 14.98 -1.47 6.13
CA SER A 493 16.14 -1.58 5.24
C SER A 493 15.74 -2.13 3.88
N ASP A 494 16.62 -1.94 2.88
CA ASP A 494 16.45 -2.55 1.56
C ASP A 494 16.46 -4.08 1.66
N GLY A 495 17.27 -4.68 2.54
CA GLY A 495 17.25 -6.12 2.81
C GLY A 495 15.91 -6.62 3.32
N MET A 496 15.24 -5.87 4.19
CA MET A 496 13.89 -6.21 4.67
C MET A 496 12.85 -6.15 3.53
N LEU A 497 12.98 -5.21 2.60
CA LEU A 497 12.10 -5.11 1.42
C LEU A 497 12.33 -6.26 0.43
N VAL A 498 13.58 -6.62 0.19
CA VAL A 498 13.94 -7.79 -0.64
C VAL A 498 13.42 -9.07 0.01
N ALA A 499 13.58 -9.24 1.33
CA ALA A 499 13.05 -10.40 2.05
C ALA A 499 11.52 -10.47 2.02
N ALA A 500 10.83 -9.33 2.10
CA ALA A 500 9.38 -9.26 1.94
C ALA A 500 8.95 -9.70 0.53
N ALA A 501 9.66 -9.23 -0.51
CA ALA A 501 9.40 -9.60 -1.90
C ALA A 501 9.68 -11.10 -2.15
N ASP A 502 10.77 -11.63 -1.61
CA ASP A 502 11.12 -13.04 -1.75
C ASP A 502 10.10 -13.96 -1.06
N ALA A 503 9.67 -13.59 0.15
CA ALA A 503 8.63 -14.33 0.87
C ALA A 503 7.30 -14.32 0.09
N LEU A 504 6.90 -13.19 -0.47
CA LEU A 504 5.70 -13.09 -1.30
C LEU A 504 5.83 -13.95 -2.57
N ALA A 505 6.98 -13.88 -3.26
CA ALA A 505 7.26 -14.69 -4.46
C ALA A 505 7.22 -16.20 -4.17
N GLY A 506 7.63 -16.61 -2.97
CA GLY A 506 7.60 -18.01 -2.53
C GLY A 506 6.20 -18.57 -2.28
N LEU A 507 5.16 -17.72 -2.23
CA LEU A 507 3.78 -18.14 -2.04
C LEU A 507 3.02 -18.37 -3.37
N ALA A 508 3.66 -18.13 -4.51
CA ALA A 508 3.10 -18.38 -5.84
C ALA A 508 3.97 -19.36 -6.61
N ASP A 509 3.32 -20.21 -7.41
CA ASP A 509 3.98 -21.12 -8.36
C ASP A 509 3.41 -20.91 -9.76
N ALA A 510 4.16 -20.18 -10.58
CA ALA A 510 3.78 -19.86 -11.97
C ALA A 510 4.39 -20.81 -13.00
N THR A 511 4.83 -22.00 -12.61
CA THR A 511 5.40 -23.01 -13.52
C THR A 511 4.34 -23.62 -14.44
N ALA A 512 3.13 -23.85 -13.93
CA ALA A 512 2.02 -24.36 -14.72
C ALA A 512 1.46 -23.30 -15.68
N PRO A 513 1.02 -23.69 -16.89
CA PRO A 513 0.33 -22.77 -17.79
C PRO A 513 -0.91 -22.14 -17.13
N GLY A 514 -1.05 -20.85 -17.27
CA GLY A 514 -2.19 -20.09 -16.70
C GLY A 514 -2.07 -19.72 -15.23
N ALA A 515 -1.05 -20.20 -14.52
CA ALA A 515 -0.84 -19.83 -13.12
C ALA A 515 -0.31 -18.38 -12.97
N ALA A 516 -0.76 -17.69 -11.92
CA ALA A 516 -0.38 -16.32 -11.65
C ALA A 516 1.00 -16.21 -10.98
N VAL A 517 1.73 -15.12 -11.24
CA VAL A 517 3.06 -14.83 -10.64
C VAL A 517 2.99 -14.22 -9.24
N LEU A 518 1.81 -13.94 -8.71
CA LEU A 518 1.56 -13.49 -7.34
C LEU A 518 0.33 -14.19 -6.78
N PRO A 519 0.25 -14.38 -5.45
CA PRO A 519 -0.95 -14.92 -4.82
C PRO A 519 -2.13 -13.95 -4.93
N PRO A 520 -3.38 -14.45 -4.87
CA PRO A 520 -4.56 -13.61 -4.93
C PRO A 520 -4.75 -12.81 -3.62
N VAL A 521 -5.43 -11.68 -3.71
CA VAL A 521 -5.75 -10.82 -2.54
C VAL A 521 -6.60 -11.52 -1.48
N THR A 522 -7.28 -12.61 -1.83
CA THR A 522 -7.98 -13.46 -0.85
C THR A 522 -7.06 -14.11 0.17
N SER A 523 -5.76 -14.20 -0.13
CA SER A 523 -4.73 -14.79 0.74
C SER A 523 -4.03 -13.76 1.63
N LEU A 524 -4.46 -12.50 1.66
CA LEU A 524 -3.75 -11.38 2.30
C LEU A 524 -3.30 -11.66 3.75
N ARG A 525 -4.11 -12.33 4.57
CA ARG A 525 -3.70 -12.64 5.95
C ARG A 525 -2.53 -13.63 6.01
N ALA A 526 -2.55 -14.69 5.20
CA ALA A 526 -1.46 -15.66 5.11
C ALA A 526 -0.20 -15.01 4.51
N VAL A 527 -0.37 -14.21 3.46
CA VAL A 527 0.71 -13.43 2.84
C VAL A 527 1.34 -12.50 3.86
N SER A 528 0.53 -11.73 4.60
CA SER A 528 1.03 -10.79 5.62
C SER A 528 1.83 -11.49 6.72
N ALA A 529 1.39 -12.67 7.15
CA ALA A 529 2.12 -13.45 8.16
C ALA A 529 3.50 -13.91 7.63
N ALA A 530 3.56 -14.45 6.41
CA ALA A 530 4.81 -14.91 5.80
C ALA A 530 5.79 -13.74 5.55
N VAL A 531 5.30 -12.64 5.02
CA VAL A 531 6.09 -11.41 4.83
C VAL A 531 6.60 -10.89 6.16
N ALA A 532 5.76 -10.85 7.20
CA ALA A 532 6.16 -10.37 8.52
C ALA A 532 7.28 -11.23 9.15
N GLU A 533 7.21 -12.53 9.00
CA GLU A 533 8.28 -13.43 9.47
C GLU A 533 9.60 -13.16 8.75
N ALA A 534 9.59 -13.01 7.42
CA ALA A 534 10.79 -12.73 6.64
C ALA A 534 11.40 -11.37 7.02
N VAL A 535 10.58 -10.33 7.12
CA VAL A 535 10.98 -8.98 7.54
C VAL A 535 11.61 -9.01 8.93
N ALA A 536 10.98 -9.68 9.91
CA ALA A 536 11.49 -9.74 11.27
C ALA A 536 12.82 -10.52 11.37
N ARG A 537 12.99 -11.60 10.61
CA ARG A 537 14.27 -12.36 10.53
C ARG A 537 15.37 -11.48 9.96
N THR A 538 15.10 -10.76 8.89
CA THR A 538 16.08 -9.88 8.25
C THR A 538 16.43 -8.70 9.16
N ALA A 539 15.45 -8.06 9.79
CA ALA A 539 15.70 -7.01 10.77
C ALA A 539 16.66 -7.45 11.89
N ARG A 540 16.50 -8.68 12.36
CA ARG A 540 17.41 -9.27 13.37
C ARG A 540 18.79 -9.54 12.80
N ALA A 541 18.88 -10.12 11.61
CA ALA A 541 20.15 -10.46 10.95
C ALA A 541 21.00 -9.21 10.66
N GLU A 542 20.36 -8.11 10.30
CA GLU A 542 21.00 -6.80 10.04
C GLU A 542 21.28 -5.99 11.32
N GLY A 543 20.96 -6.53 12.51
CA GLY A 543 21.16 -5.80 13.77
C GLY A 543 20.22 -4.64 13.97
N LEU A 544 19.10 -4.57 13.24
CA LEU A 544 18.08 -3.54 13.37
C LEU A 544 17.02 -3.85 14.43
N SER A 545 17.04 -5.07 14.96
CA SER A 545 16.16 -5.56 16.01
C SER A 545 16.94 -6.35 17.04
N ASP A 546 16.58 -6.21 18.32
CA ASP A 546 17.11 -6.99 19.43
C ASP A 546 16.15 -8.12 19.87
N VAL A 547 14.96 -8.20 19.27
CA VAL A 547 13.94 -9.19 19.61
C VAL A 547 14.41 -10.60 19.18
N PRO A 548 14.39 -11.61 20.09
CA PRO A 548 14.75 -12.99 19.74
C PRO A 548 13.86 -13.58 18.64
N LEU A 549 14.38 -14.54 17.87
CA LEU A 549 13.62 -15.21 16.80
C LEU A 549 12.87 -16.47 17.28
N ASP A 550 13.11 -16.93 18.52
CA ASP A 550 12.43 -18.11 19.08
C ASP A 550 10.91 -17.90 19.10
N GLY A 551 10.15 -18.85 18.56
CA GLY A 551 8.70 -18.76 18.47
C GLY A 551 8.19 -17.60 17.59
N LEU A 552 8.97 -17.15 16.58
CA LEU A 552 8.61 -15.98 15.75
C LEU A 552 7.27 -16.17 15.06
N ALA A 553 7.01 -17.33 14.47
CA ALA A 553 5.76 -17.60 13.75
C ALA A 553 4.53 -17.51 14.68
N GLU A 554 4.65 -18.01 15.91
CA GLU A 554 3.62 -17.89 16.93
C GLU A 554 3.42 -16.46 17.37
N ARG A 555 4.50 -15.68 17.55
CA ARG A 555 4.40 -14.25 17.90
C ARG A 555 3.78 -13.42 16.79
N VAL A 556 4.11 -13.70 15.52
CA VAL A 556 3.47 -13.04 14.38
C VAL A 556 1.97 -13.30 14.40
N ARG A 557 1.56 -14.57 14.55
CA ARG A 557 0.13 -14.93 14.63
C ARG A 557 -0.57 -14.30 15.84
N ALA A 558 0.08 -14.29 16.99
CA ALA A 558 -0.47 -13.68 18.21
C ALA A 558 -0.60 -12.15 18.12
N ALA A 559 0.26 -11.49 17.33
CA ALA A 559 0.18 -10.05 17.09
C ALA A 559 -0.93 -9.67 16.09
N MET A 560 -1.41 -10.64 15.29
CA MET A 560 -2.49 -10.43 14.33
C MET A 560 -3.84 -10.41 15.05
N TRP A 561 -4.35 -9.21 15.34
CA TRP A 561 -5.67 -9.05 15.94
C TRP A 561 -6.77 -9.74 15.12
N GLU A 562 -7.59 -10.49 15.82
CA GLU A 562 -8.83 -11.08 15.28
C GLU A 562 -10.02 -10.19 15.66
N PRO A 563 -10.84 -9.76 14.67
CA PRO A 563 -12.01 -8.93 14.94
C PRO A 563 -13.13 -9.75 15.58
N ALA A 564 -13.00 -9.96 16.89
CA ALA A 564 -13.98 -10.60 17.75
C ALA A 564 -14.35 -9.67 18.92
N TYR A 565 -15.56 -9.78 19.42
CA TYR A 565 -15.95 -9.00 20.58
C TYR A 565 -15.16 -9.43 21.82
N PRO A 566 -14.44 -8.50 22.47
CA PRO A 566 -13.68 -8.82 23.67
C PRO A 566 -14.61 -9.23 24.81
N ALA A 567 -14.20 -10.10 25.73
CA ALA A 567 -14.93 -10.27 26.97
C ALA A 567 -15.06 -8.93 27.72
N VAL A 568 -16.19 -8.68 28.39
CA VAL A 568 -16.43 -7.41 29.09
C VAL A 568 -16.40 -7.60 30.59
N GLU A 569 -15.57 -6.81 31.26
CA GLU A 569 -15.57 -6.61 32.72
C GLU A 569 -16.04 -5.19 33.01
N ALA A 570 -17.19 -5.04 33.67
CA ALA A 570 -17.66 -3.76 34.17
C ALA A 570 -16.93 -3.41 35.48
N VAL A 571 -16.17 -2.32 35.50
CA VAL A 571 -15.34 -1.88 36.63
C VAL A 571 -15.75 -0.51 37.16
#